data_e06dc771a429d0d4011cdf3bfa703481
#
_entry.id   e06dc771a429d0d4011cdf3bfa703481
#
_cell.length_a   1.000
_cell.length_b   1.000
_cell.length_c   1.000
_cell.angle_alpha   90.00
_cell.angle_beta   90.00
_cell.angle_gamma   90.00
#
_symmetry.space_group_name_H-M   'P 1'
#
loop_
_entity.id
_entity.type
_entity.pdbx_description
1 polymer ?
#
loop_
_entity_poly.entity_id
_entity_poly.type
_entity_poly.pdbx_seq_one_letter_code
_entity_poly.pdbx_strand_id
1 'polypeptide(L)'
;GLVLPPKIAPIQVIILPIAQHKPGVLEAAAQLKERLVNAGFRVKVDDSDNSMGWKCAEYEMRGVPIRMELGPRDLAEGNCCLVRRDNGEKVTAKIEGIENEVKTLLDTIHDNMYAVAEKNLEDNTFDLKTIDEVKEMAAGRGGFARTKWCGSLECELKMKEVAGVSSRC
;
A
#
# COMPACT_ATOMS: atom_id res chain seq x y z
N GLY A 1 -0.05 0.76 -9.79
CA GLY A 1 -1.06 -0.20 -9.34
C GLY A 1 -1.53 0.08 -7.92
N LEU A 2 -2.59 -0.59 -7.47
CA LEU A 2 -3.15 -0.38 -6.13
C LEU A 2 -2.14 -0.77 -5.04
N VAL A 3 -2.00 0.08 -4.04
CA VAL A 3 -1.30 -0.19 -2.78
C VAL A 3 -2.23 0.22 -1.64
N LEU A 4 -2.62 -0.73 -0.80
CA LEU A 4 -3.51 -0.42 0.32
C LEU A 4 -2.71 -0.10 1.57
N PRO A 5 -3.05 0.99 2.29
CA PRO A 5 -2.48 1.23 3.60
C PRO A 5 -2.76 0.05 4.55
N PRO A 6 -1.76 -0.45 5.28
CA PRO A 6 -1.90 -1.64 6.12
C PRO A 6 -3.07 -1.61 7.10
N LYS A 7 -3.39 -0.43 7.67
CA LYS A 7 -4.48 -0.29 8.65
C LYS A 7 -5.86 -0.61 8.08
N ILE A 8 -6.09 -0.33 6.78
CA ILE A 8 -7.39 -0.54 6.11
C ILE A 8 -7.42 -1.74 5.18
N ALA A 9 -6.28 -2.37 4.87
CA ALA A 9 -6.21 -3.50 3.96
C ALA A 9 -7.03 -4.70 4.49
N PRO A 10 -7.99 -5.25 3.72
CA PRO A 10 -8.77 -6.43 4.14
C PRO A 10 -7.88 -7.66 4.37
N ILE A 11 -6.79 -7.76 3.63
CA ILE A 11 -5.72 -8.75 3.79
C ILE A 11 -4.43 -7.96 3.99
N GLN A 12 -3.79 -8.10 5.15
CA GLN A 12 -2.51 -7.46 5.44
C GLN A 12 -1.34 -8.31 4.96
N VAL A 13 -1.47 -9.62 5.08
CA VAL A 13 -0.46 -10.59 4.67
C VAL A 13 -1.12 -11.70 3.85
N ILE A 14 -0.63 -11.92 2.64
CA ILE A 14 -0.95 -13.11 1.86
C ILE A 14 0.21 -14.09 1.93
N ILE A 15 -0.05 -15.32 2.35
CA ILE A 15 0.95 -16.39 2.36
C ILE A 15 0.80 -17.17 1.06
N LEU A 16 1.89 -17.28 0.31
CA LEU A 16 1.99 -18.04 -0.94
C LEU A 16 2.94 -19.22 -0.76
N PRO A 17 2.40 -20.45 -0.59
CA PRO A 17 3.21 -21.66 -0.54
C PRO A 17 3.86 -21.91 -1.91
N ILE A 18 5.20 -22.02 -1.93
CA ILE A 18 5.97 -22.36 -3.12
C ILE A 18 6.21 -23.87 -3.12
N ALA A 19 5.98 -24.53 -4.26
CA ALA A 19 6.05 -25.99 -4.35
C ALA A 19 5.19 -26.67 -3.27
N GLN A 20 3.94 -26.25 -3.17
CA GLN A 20 2.98 -26.68 -2.13
C GLN A 20 2.75 -28.20 -2.07
N HIS A 21 3.09 -28.94 -3.16
CA HIS A 21 3.08 -30.41 -3.21
C HIS A 21 4.20 -31.05 -2.39
N LYS A 22 5.21 -30.30 -1.97
CA LYS A 22 6.29 -30.82 -1.12
C LYS A 22 5.80 -30.99 0.33
N PRO A 23 6.25 -32.07 1.02
CA PRO A 23 5.84 -32.29 2.41
C PRO A 23 6.16 -31.11 3.32
N GLY A 24 5.21 -30.79 4.21
CA GLY A 24 5.38 -29.77 5.26
C GLY A 24 5.13 -28.32 4.83
N VAL A 25 5.01 -28.03 3.53
CA VAL A 25 4.84 -26.63 3.06
C VAL A 25 3.45 -26.07 3.39
N LEU A 26 2.39 -26.82 3.09
CA LEU A 26 1.02 -26.39 3.39
C LEU A 26 0.74 -26.35 4.89
N GLU A 27 1.26 -27.33 5.64
CA GLU A 27 1.14 -27.37 7.09
C GLU A 27 1.83 -26.17 7.73
N ALA A 28 3.03 -25.81 7.28
CA ALA A 28 3.74 -24.64 7.76
C ALA A 28 3.00 -23.34 7.42
N ALA A 29 2.44 -23.22 6.21
CA ALA A 29 1.63 -22.08 5.81
C ALA A 29 0.37 -21.92 6.69
N ALA A 30 -0.30 -23.04 7.01
CA ALA A 30 -1.46 -23.03 7.89
C ALA A 30 -1.10 -22.61 9.33
N GLN A 31 0.00 -23.12 9.87
CA GLN A 31 0.49 -22.76 11.21
C GLN A 31 0.90 -21.28 11.28
N LEU A 32 1.59 -20.77 10.27
CA LEU A 32 1.95 -19.34 10.19
C LEU A 32 0.72 -18.43 10.10
N LYS A 33 -0.27 -18.83 9.30
CA LYS A 33 -1.55 -18.12 9.24
C LYS A 33 -2.20 -18.05 10.63
N GLU A 34 -2.31 -19.17 11.32
CA GLU A 34 -2.92 -19.24 12.66
C GLU A 34 -2.17 -18.34 13.66
N ARG A 35 -0.85 -18.41 13.70
CA ARG A 35 0.00 -17.57 14.57
C ARG A 35 -0.23 -16.09 14.31
N LEU A 36 -0.21 -15.67 13.05
CA LEU A 36 -0.38 -14.28 12.68
C LEU A 36 -1.81 -13.78 12.92
N VAL A 37 -2.83 -14.61 12.68
CA VAL A 37 -4.23 -14.28 13.02
C VAL A 37 -4.40 -14.13 14.52
N ASN A 38 -3.83 -15.02 15.33
CA ASN A 38 -3.84 -14.92 16.80
C ASN A 38 -3.11 -13.68 17.32
N ALA A 39 -2.12 -13.18 16.57
CA ALA A 39 -1.44 -11.91 16.84
C ALA A 39 -2.23 -10.67 16.38
N GLY A 40 -3.44 -10.85 15.79
CA GLY A 40 -4.34 -9.78 15.40
C GLY A 40 -4.22 -9.33 13.94
N PHE A 41 -3.45 -10.02 13.09
CA PHE A 41 -3.32 -9.68 11.67
C PHE A 41 -4.42 -10.32 10.81
N ARG A 42 -4.77 -9.65 9.72
CA ARG A 42 -5.68 -10.18 8.68
C ARG A 42 -4.86 -10.92 7.64
N VAL A 43 -4.88 -12.25 7.71
CA VAL A 43 -4.00 -13.12 6.92
C VAL A 43 -4.81 -14.10 6.08
N LYS A 44 -4.39 -14.31 4.84
CA LYS A 44 -4.92 -15.34 3.96
C LYS A 44 -3.77 -16.23 3.46
N VAL A 45 -4.04 -17.51 3.22
CA VAL A 45 -3.18 -18.43 2.44
C VAL A 45 -3.84 -18.63 1.09
N ASP A 46 -3.05 -18.63 0.02
CA ASP A 46 -3.51 -19.06 -1.31
C ASP A 46 -2.85 -20.40 -1.66
N ASP A 47 -3.58 -21.47 -1.41
CA ASP A 47 -3.22 -22.85 -1.71
C ASP A 47 -3.85 -23.35 -3.03
N SER A 48 -4.38 -22.47 -3.87
CA SER A 48 -4.92 -22.80 -5.18
C SER A 48 -3.85 -23.37 -6.11
N ASP A 49 -4.28 -24.05 -7.19
CA ASP A 49 -3.39 -24.61 -8.22
C ASP A 49 -2.90 -23.58 -9.24
N ASN A 50 -3.23 -22.30 -9.06
CA ASN A 50 -2.75 -21.23 -9.92
C ASN A 50 -1.22 -21.11 -9.85
N SER A 51 -0.62 -20.69 -10.97
CA SER A 51 0.83 -20.47 -11.02
C SER A 51 1.27 -19.38 -10.04
N MET A 52 2.51 -19.47 -9.55
CA MET A 52 3.06 -18.47 -8.63
C MET A 52 3.02 -17.06 -9.24
N GLY A 53 3.31 -16.91 -10.54
CA GLY A 53 3.22 -15.62 -11.23
C GLY A 53 1.81 -15.04 -11.22
N TRP A 54 0.80 -15.89 -11.45
CA TRP A 54 -0.59 -15.47 -11.36
C TRP A 54 -0.96 -15.01 -9.95
N LYS A 55 -0.61 -15.81 -8.93
CA LYS A 55 -0.86 -15.44 -7.52
C LYS A 55 -0.20 -14.11 -7.15
N CYS A 56 1.05 -13.90 -7.53
CA CYS A 56 1.74 -12.64 -7.31
C CYS A 56 0.98 -11.47 -7.93
N ALA A 57 0.63 -11.56 -9.22
CA ALA A 57 -0.09 -10.51 -9.94
C ALA A 57 -1.47 -10.23 -9.32
N GLU A 58 -2.22 -11.27 -8.95
CA GLU A 58 -3.54 -11.16 -8.32
C GLU A 58 -3.49 -10.34 -7.02
N TYR A 59 -2.57 -10.66 -6.12
CA TYR A 59 -2.48 -9.95 -4.84
C TYR A 59 -1.79 -8.60 -4.94
N GLU A 60 -0.95 -8.38 -5.95
CA GLU A 60 -0.45 -7.05 -6.30
C GLU A 60 -1.58 -6.15 -6.83
N MET A 61 -2.47 -6.67 -7.67
CA MET A 61 -3.66 -5.93 -8.14
C MET A 61 -4.61 -5.59 -6.99
N ARG A 62 -4.74 -6.46 -6.01
CA ARG A 62 -5.54 -6.22 -4.79
C ARG A 62 -4.87 -5.28 -3.80
N GLY A 63 -3.61 -4.89 -4.03
CA GLY A 63 -2.88 -3.97 -3.17
C GLY A 63 -2.53 -4.52 -1.80
N VAL A 64 -2.39 -5.84 -1.64
CA VAL A 64 -2.06 -6.49 -0.37
C VAL A 64 -0.68 -6.03 0.10
N PRO A 65 -0.54 -5.48 1.33
CA PRO A 65 0.70 -4.85 1.79
C PRO A 65 1.91 -5.77 1.83
N ILE A 66 1.75 -6.99 2.31
CA ILE A 66 2.84 -7.98 2.43
C ILE A 66 2.47 -9.28 1.72
N ARG A 67 3.35 -9.74 0.86
CA ARG A 67 3.35 -11.10 0.32
C ARG A 67 4.42 -11.91 1.05
N MET A 68 4.03 -13.00 1.70
CA MET A 68 4.92 -13.95 2.35
C MET A 68 5.08 -15.17 1.44
N GLU A 69 6.26 -15.35 0.90
CA GLU A 69 6.63 -16.50 0.09
C GLU A 69 7.27 -17.55 1.00
N LEU A 70 6.80 -18.80 0.91
CA LEU A 70 7.20 -19.88 1.81
C LEU A 70 7.53 -21.12 0.99
N GLY A 71 8.81 -21.41 0.81
CA GLY A 71 9.32 -22.55 0.07
C GLY A 71 10.00 -23.61 0.95
N PRO A 72 10.25 -24.82 0.41
CA PRO A 72 10.90 -25.90 1.17
C PRO A 72 12.29 -25.54 1.67
N ARG A 73 13.06 -24.75 0.90
CA ARG A 73 14.41 -24.31 1.30
C ARG A 73 14.35 -23.34 2.46
N ASP A 74 13.46 -22.35 2.36
CA ASP A 74 13.26 -21.36 3.42
C ASP A 74 12.83 -22.04 4.72
N LEU A 75 11.89 -22.99 4.62
CA LEU A 75 11.44 -23.78 5.77
C LEU A 75 12.56 -24.58 6.41
N ALA A 76 13.43 -25.20 5.62
CA ALA A 76 14.57 -25.98 6.14
C ALA A 76 15.54 -25.10 6.94
N GLU A 77 15.62 -23.81 6.60
CA GLU A 77 16.46 -22.80 7.28
C GLU A 77 15.70 -22.04 8.38
N GLY A 78 14.41 -22.31 8.56
CA GLY A 78 13.55 -21.59 9.50
C GLY A 78 13.23 -20.17 9.06
N ASN A 79 13.24 -19.90 7.75
CA ASN A 79 13.03 -18.60 7.15
C ASN A 79 11.75 -18.53 6.31
N CYS A 80 11.34 -17.33 5.95
CA CYS A 80 10.39 -17.00 4.90
C CYS A 80 10.84 -15.74 4.16
N CYS A 81 10.30 -15.49 2.97
CA CYS A 81 10.56 -14.26 2.24
C CYS A 81 9.34 -13.33 2.34
N LEU A 82 9.55 -12.11 2.81
CA LEU A 82 8.55 -11.05 2.85
C LEU A 82 8.79 -10.07 1.70
N VAL A 83 7.76 -9.79 0.93
CA VAL A 83 7.81 -8.85 -0.19
C VAL A 83 6.85 -7.70 0.07
N ARG A 84 7.36 -6.49 0.08
CA ARG A 84 6.58 -5.26 0.28
C ARG A 84 5.86 -4.86 -0.99
N ARG A 85 4.61 -4.45 -0.87
CA ARG A 85 3.83 -3.96 -2.02
C ARG A 85 4.18 -2.53 -2.40
N ASP A 86 4.54 -1.68 -1.42
CA ASP A 86 4.75 -0.25 -1.62
C ASP A 86 6.00 0.08 -2.45
N ASN A 87 7.08 -0.68 -2.28
CA ASN A 87 8.35 -0.45 -2.98
C ASN A 87 8.97 -1.69 -3.65
N GLY A 88 8.36 -2.87 -3.50
CA GLY A 88 8.85 -4.13 -4.08
C GLY A 88 10.04 -4.75 -3.36
N GLU A 89 10.46 -4.21 -2.24
CA GLU A 89 11.58 -4.75 -1.46
C GLU A 89 11.28 -6.16 -0.95
N LYS A 90 12.30 -7.04 -1.04
CA LYS A 90 12.26 -8.41 -0.53
C LYS A 90 13.18 -8.53 0.67
N VAL A 91 12.64 -9.09 1.75
CA VAL A 91 13.35 -9.31 3.00
C VAL A 91 13.23 -10.78 3.40
N THR A 92 14.35 -11.42 3.70
CA THR A 92 14.35 -12.74 4.33
C THR A 92 14.15 -12.55 5.83
N ALA A 93 13.09 -13.16 6.36
CA ALA A 93 12.74 -13.08 7.77
C ALA A 93 12.79 -14.48 8.42
N LYS A 94 13.13 -14.53 9.69
CA LYS A 94 13.04 -15.75 10.47
C LYS A 94 11.58 -16.04 10.83
N ILE A 95 11.18 -17.30 10.74
CA ILE A 95 9.85 -17.74 11.19
C ILE A 95 9.71 -17.57 12.71
N GLU A 96 10.81 -17.77 13.45
CA GLU A 96 10.87 -17.39 14.86
C GLU A 96 10.74 -15.88 15.01
N GLY A 97 9.70 -15.43 15.76
CA GLY A 97 9.42 -14.02 15.98
C GLY A 97 8.79 -13.31 14.78
N ILE A 98 8.23 -14.02 13.81
CA ILE A 98 7.63 -13.48 12.60
C ILE A 98 6.51 -12.46 12.88
N GLU A 99 5.82 -12.60 14.01
CA GLU A 99 4.76 -11.68 14.43
C GLU A 99 5.30 -10.25 14.61
N ASN A 100 6.48 -10.10 15.23
CA ASN A 100 7.13 -8.82 15.40
C ASN A 100 7.67 -8.26 14.08
N GLU A 101 8.25 -9.11 13.23
CA GLU A 101 8.74 -8.73 11.90
C GLU A 101 7.59 -8.21 11.03
N VAL A 102 6.47 -8.92 10.98
CA VAL A 102 5.28 -8.50 10.24
C VAL A 102 4.74 -7.19 10.79
N LYS A 103 4.65 -7.03 12.12
CA LYS A 103 4.19 -5.78 12.72
C LYS A 103 5.07 -4.61 12.31
N THR A 104 6.37 -4.74 12.50
CA THR A 104 7.35 -3.69 12.16
C THR A 104 7.28 -3.35 10.66
N LEU A 105 7.17 -4.35 9.81
CA LEU A 105 7.10 -4.14 8.37
C LEU A 105 5.80 -3.44 7.94
N LEU A 106 4.65 -3.80 8.52
CA LEU A 106 3.37 -3.12 8.27
C LEU A 106 3.41 -1.66 8.72
N ASP A 107 3.99 -1.38 9.88
CA ASP A 107 4.16 -0.01 10.39
C ASP A 107 5.07 0.80 9.44
N THR A 108 6.20 0.22 9.02
CA THR A 108 7.14 0.84 8.06
C THR A 108 6.46 1.13 6.70
N ILE A 109 5.67 0.19 6.18
CA ILE A 109 4.91 0.39 4.94
C ILE A 109 3.92 1.53 5.10
N HIS A 110 3.20 1.58 6.22
CA HIS A 110 2.24 2.64 6.49
C HIS A 110 2.90 4.02 6.52
N ASP A 111 3.99 4.15 7.26
CA ASP A 111 4.74 5.40 7.40
C ASP A 111 5.34 5.85 6.08
N ASN A 112 5.89 4.92 5.28
CA ASN A 112 6.39 5.22 3.95
C ASN A 112 5.28 5.71 3.01
N MET A 113 4.13 5.06 3.01
CA MET A 113 2.98 5.50 2.19
C MET A 113 2.49 6.88 2.61
N TYR A 114 2.46 7.17 3.91
CA TYR A 114 2.09 8.47 4.43
C TYR A 114 3.10 9.55 3.97
N ALA A 115 4.38 9.31 4.16
CA ALA A 115 5.44 10.25 3.75
C ALA A 115 5.41 10.53 2.24
N VAL A 116 5.18 9.50 1.40
CA VAL A 116 5.02 9.68 -0.05
C VAL A 116 3.79 10.53 -0.39
N ALA A 117 2.67 10.31 0.29
CA ALA A 117 1.45 11.08 0.07
C ALA A 117 1.61 12.54 0.52
N GLU A 118 2.23 12.76 1.68
CA GLU A 118 2.52 14.09 2.23
C GLU A 118 3.44 14.88 1.29
N LYS A 119 4.55 14.26 0.86
CA LYS A 119 5.46 14.87 -0.11
C LYS A 119 4.75 15.19 -1.43
N ASN A 120 3.91 14.29 -1.94
CA ASN A 120 3.16 14.53 -3.16
C ASN A 120 2.18 15.71 -3.01
N LEU A 121 1.55 15.86 -1.85
CA LEU A 121 0.68 16.99 -1.55
C LEU A 121 1.49 18.31 -1.51
N GLU A 122 2.64 18.33 -0.83
CA GLU A 122 3.51 19.50 -0.75
C GLU A 122 4.03 19.91 -2.12
N ASP A 123 4.57 18.98 -2.89
CA ASP A 123 5.14 19.22 -4.23
C ASP A 123 4.08 19.73 -5.24
N ASN A 124 2.79 19.46 -5.00
CA ASN A 124 1.68 19.87 -5.84
C ASN A 124 0.80 20.96 -5.22
N THR A 125 1.26 21.63 -4.17
CA THR A 125 0.55 22.76 -3.55
C THR A 125 1.32 24.06 -3.80
N PHE A 126 0.65 25.08 -4.38
CA PHE A 126 1.26 26.33 -4.79
C PHE A 126 0.60 27.52 -4.12
N ASP A 127 1.38 28.45 -3.61
CA ASP A 127 0.90 29.73 -3.09
C ASP A 127 0.70 30.71 -4.26
N LEU A 128 -0.56 30.93 -4.65
CA LEU A 128 -0.94 31.76 -5.78
C LEU A 128 -1.73 32.99 -5.31
N LYS A 129 -1.55 34.12 -5.99
CA LYS A 129 -2.12 35.40 -5.57
C LYS A 129 -3.25 35.91 -6.47
N THR A 130 -3.24 35.48 -7.74
CA THR A 130 -4.17 35.96 -8.75
C THR A 130 -4.97 34.81 -9.37
N ILE A 131 -6.12 35.14 -9.95
CA ILE A 131 -6.96 34.18 -10.64
C ILE A 131 -6.29 33.68 -11.94
N ASP A 132 -5.46 34.48 -12.57
CA ASP A 132 -4.74 34.11 -13.77
C ASP A 132 -3.66 33.07 -13.46
N GLU A 133 -2.92 33.19 -12.35
CA GLU A 133 -1.98 32.19 -11.87
C GLU A 133 -2.69 30.84 -11.56
N VAL A 134 -3.90 30.89 -10.98
CA VAL A 134 -4.71 29.69 -10.72
C VAL A 134 -5.14 29.02 -12.03
N LYS A 135 -5.56 29.82 -13.03
CA LYS A 135 -5.90 29.31 -14.38
C LYS A 135 -4.71 28.64 -15.05
N GLU A 136 -3.54 29.29 -15.01
CA GLU A 136 -2.33 28.77 -15.62
C GLU A 136 -1.89 27.44 -14.95
N MET A 137 -1.92 27.39 -13.61
CA MET A 137 -1.66 26.16 -12.87
C MET A 137 -2.65 25.05 -13.25
N ALA A 138 -3.95 25.34 -13.28
CA ALA A 138 -4.99 24.35 -13.58
C ALA A 138 -4.91 23.83 -15.03
N ALA A 139 -4.58 24.71 -15.99
CA ALA A 139 -4.42 24.35 -17.41
C ALA A 139 -3.12 23.57 -17.68
N GLY A 140 -2.09 23.78 -16.85
CA GLY A 140 -0.77 23.17 -17.02
C GLY A 140 -0.58 21.90 -16.19
N ARG A 141 0.18 22.04 -15.09
CA ARG A 141 0.60 20.89 -14.26
C ARG A 141 -0.48 20.35 -13.32
N GLY A 142 -1.55 21.10 -13.07
CA GLY A 142 -2.57 20.80 -12.08
C GLY A 142 -2.04 20.93 -10.63
N GLY A 143 -2.82 20.46 -9.67
CA GLY A 143 -2.45 20.50 -8.25
C GLY A 143 -3.42 21.30 -7.40
N PHE A 144 -2.93 21.82 -6.28
CA PHE A 144 -3.69 22.61 -5.32
C PHE A 144 -3.17 24.06 -5.28
N ALA A 145 -4.08 25.01 -5.41
CA ALA A 145 -3.78 26.43 -5.23
C ALA A 145 -4.14 26.84 -3.80
N ARG A 146 -3.17 27.35 -3.06
CA ARG A 146 -3.40 28.00 -1.77
C ARG A 146 -3.50 29.51 -2.04
N THR A 147 -4.70 30.06 -1.90
CA THR A 147 -4.97 31.46 -2.22
C THR A 147 -5.94 32.08 -1.22
N LYS A 148 -6.09 33.41 -1.26
CA LYS A 148 -7.04 34.13 -0.40
C LYS A 148 -8.47 33.95 -0.91
N TRP A 149 -9.39 33.76 0.01
CA TRP A 149 -10.83 33.75 -0.26
C TRP A 149 -11.52 35.00 0.32
N CYS A 150 -12.41 35.61 -0.45
CA CYS A 150 -13.11 36.80 -0.05
C CYS A 150 -14.41 36.54 0.73
N GLY A 151 -14.81 35.28 0.93
CA GLY A 151 -16.06 34.91 1.60
C GLY A 151 -17.31 34.95 0.71
N SER A 152 -17.19 35.33 -0.57
CA SER A 152 -18.33 35.44 -1.48
C SER A 152 -18.53 34.20 -2.33
N LEU A 153 -19.75 33.66 -2.33
CA LEU A 153 -20.16 32.53 -3.19
C LEU A 153 -20.04 32.89 -4.69
N GLU A 154 -20.35 34.18 -5.04
CA GLU A 154 -20.24 34.64 -6.42
C GLU A 154 -18.80 34.57 -6.94
N CYS A 155 -17.82 34.96 -6.12
CA CYS A 155 -16.40 34.81 -6.45
C CYS A 155 -15.98 33.34 -6.62
N GLU A 156 -16.48 32.45 -5.80
CA GLU A 156 -16.21 31.03 -5.87
C GLU A 156 -16.76 30.40 -7.14
N LEU A 157 -18.01 30.70 -7.49
CA LEU A 157 -18.64 30.23 -8.73
C LEU A 157 -17.92 30.79 -9.97
N LYS A 158 -17.49 32.03 -9.93
CA LYS A 158 -16.71 32.66 -11.01
C LYS A 158 -15.34 31.99 -11.16
N MET A 159 -14.70 31.63 -10.06
CA MET A 159 -13.41 30.90 -10.11
C MET A 159 -13.57 29.48 -10.74
N LYS A 160 -14.67 28.81 -10.42
CA LYS A 160 -15.02 27.54 -11.05
C LYS A 160 -15.27 27.68 -12.55
N GLU A 161 -16.00 28.71 -12.96
CA GLU A 161 -16.29 28.99 -14.38
C GLU A 161 -15.03 29.37 -15.16
N VAL A 162 -14.18 30.22 -14.60
CA VAL A 162 -13.02 30.83 -15.28
C VAL A 162 -11.80 29.94 -15.25
N ALA A 163 -11.54 29.20 -14.17
CA ALA A 163 -10.34 28.37 -13.97
C ALA A 163 -10.60 26.86 -13.88
N GLY A 164 -11.87 26.44 -13.86
CA GLY A 164 -12.21 25.01 -13.76
C GLY A 164 -11.85 24.36 -12.41
N VAL A 165 -11.63 25.16 -11.37
CA VAL A 165 -11.24 24.70 -10.03
C VAL A 165 -12.39 24.82 -9.04
N SER A 166 -12.35 24.03 -7.97
CA SER A 166 -13.28 24.13 -6.85
C SER A 166 -12.54 24.47 -5.56
N SER A 167 -13.16 25.29 -4.71
CA SER A 167 -12.62 25.61 -3.39
C SER A 167 -12.69 24.40 -2.44
N ARG A 168 -11.76 24.38 -1.50
CA ARG A 168 -11.72 23.50 -0.33
C ARG A 168 -11.40 24.37 0.89
N CYS A 169 -12.33 24.45 1.82
CA CYS A 169 -12.20 25.21 3.06
C CYS A 169 -12.12 24.27 4.26
#